data_3ba240e015e82707b8dc6d3a9e87e0ae
#
_entry.id   3ba240e015e82707b8dc6d3a9e87e0ae
#
_cell.length_a   1.000
_cell.length_b   1.000
_cell.length_c   1.000
_cell.angle_alpha   90.00
_cell.angle_beta   90.00
_cell.angle_gamma   90.00
#
_symmetry.space_group_name_H-M   'P 1'
#
loop_
_entity.id
_entity.type
_entity.pdbx_description
1 polymer ?
#
loop_
_entity_poly.entity_id
_entity_poly.type
_entity_poly.pdbx_seq_one_letter_code
_entity_poly.pdbx_strand_id
1 'polypeptide(L)'
;MKVLITGSAGRVGRAIYIKLMSNYNVVGMDKAPCSTADFVGDIRDQHLIQRALQDIDVIIHTAALHAPHVGLHSDDDFYTINVEATEQLALLGIEAGVKQFIFTSTTALYGSASTPLGQAGWVNEDIIPKPKSIYHKTKIAAEAKLEAISVKHKLPITVLQMSRCFPEPADTMALFRNSRGIDARDVANAHLCAIEKKLSGFNRFIISGVTPYSKKDCQPLYKQADKVIIEKIPALADAFKERGWLLPTSLDRVYDSTRAQQQLGWHPKHDFNSVLAMLDDESAEVLPVLKSN
;
A
#
# COMPACT_ATOMS: atom_id res chain seq x y z
N MET A 1 2.56 -22.16 -10.60
CA MET A 1 1.51 -21.39 -9.91
C MET A 1 1.16 -20.21 -10.79
N LYS A 2 -0.13 -19.98 -11.03
CA LYS A 2 -0.66 -18.92 -11.89
C LYS A 2 -1.31 -17.85 -11.01
N VAL A 3 -0.95 -16.58 -11.22
CA VAL A 3 -1.36 -15.46 -10.37
C VAL A 3 -2.11 -14.44 -11.20
N LEU A 4 -3.35 -14.11 -10.81
CA LEU A 4 -4.10 -13.00 -11.38
C LEU A 4 -3.83 -11.72 -10.60
N ILE A 5 -3.47 -10.64 -11.31
CA ILE A 5 -3.31 -9.30 -10.74
C ILE A 5 -4.36 -8.39 -11.35
N THR A 6 -5.30 -7.89 -10.57
CA THR A 6 -6.23 -6.85 -11.01
C THR A 6 -5.66 -5.47 -10.71
N GLY A 7 -5.94 -4.48 -11.55
CA GLY A 7 -5.30 -3.16 -11.45
C GLY A 7 -3.84 -3.17 -11.93
N SER A 8 -3.52 -4.07 -12.88
CA SER A 8 -2.16 -4.34 -13.35
C SER A 8 -1.49 -3.19 -14.12
N ALA A 9 -2.27 -2.24 -14.65
CA ALA A 9 -1.76 -1.02 -15.29
C ALA A 9 -1.36 0.07 -14.28
N GLY A 10 -1.91 0.01 -13.05
CA GLY A 10 -1.62 0.96 -12.00
C GLY A 10 -0.18 0.82 -11.46
N ARG A 11 0.33 1.90 -10.81
CA ARG A 11 1.70 1.95 -10.26
C ARG A 11 2.06 0.71 -9.43
N VAL A 12 1.21 0.32 -8.50
CA VAL A 12 1.45 -0.80 -7.59
C VAL A 12 1.26 -2.13 -8.31
N GLY A 13 0.16 -2.30 -9.07
CA GLY A 13 -0.12 -3.52 -9.82
C GLY A 13 0.98 -3.84 -10.83
N ARG A 14 1.50 -2.82 -11.53
CA ARG A 14 2.62 -2.97 -12.45
C ARG A 14 3.92 -3.38 -11.75
N ALA A 15 4.23 -2.79 -10.59
CA ALA A 15 5.41 -3.18 -9.81
C ALA A 15 5.32 -4.64 -9.34
N ILE A 16 4.11 -5.08 -8.92
CA ILE A 16 3.85 -6.46 -8.53
C ILE A 16 4.01 -7.39 -9.74
N TYR A 17 3.42 -7.03 -10.90
CA TYR A 17 3.52 -7.82 -12.13
C TYR A 17 4.99 -8.06 -12.49
N ILE A 18 5.80 -7.00 -12.56
CA ILE A 18 7.23 -7.07 -12.90
C ILE A 18 7.99 -7.93 -11.86
N LYS A 19 7.65 -7.79 -10.58
CA LYS A 19 8.31 -8.57 -9.51
C LYS A 19 8.02 -10.07 -9.62
N LEU A 20 6.80 -10.44 -10.01
CA LEU A 20 6.36 -11.84 -10.01
C LEU A 20 6.64 -12.58 -11.31
N MET A 21 6.69 -11.88 -12.46
CA MET A 21 6.78 -12.52 -13.77
C MET A 21 8.02 -13.39 -13.98
N SER A 22 9.07 -13.20 -13.21
CA SER A 22 10.28 -14.02 -13.28
C SER A 22 10.12 -15.41 -12.68
N ASN A 23 9.16 -15.60 -11.75
CA ASN A 23 9.02 -16.84 -10.98
C ASN A 23 7.62 -17.47 -11.07
N TYR A 24 6.63 -16.74 -11.59
CA TYR A 24 5.24 -17.16 -11.66
C TYR A 24 4.66 -16.90 -13.05
N ASN A 25 3.64 -17.66 -13.41
CA ASN A 25 2.82 -17.34 -14.58
C ASN A 25 1.83 -16.24 -14.15
N VAL A 26 2.09 -15.00 -14.55
CA VAL A 26 1.29 -13.83 -14.14
C VAL A 26 0.32 -13.45 -15.24
N VAL A 27 -0.91 -13.21 -14.85
CA VAL A 27 -2.01 -12.72 -15.70
C VAL A 27 -2.46 -11.38 -15.13
N GLY A 28 -2.48 -10.35 -15.95
CA GLY A 28 -2.94 -9.03 -15.57
C GLY A 28 -4.34 -8.70 -16.07
N MET A 29 -5.10 -7.98 -15.25
CA MET A 29 -6.40 -7.42 -15.63
C MET A 29 -6.48 -5.96 -15.23
N ASP A 30 -6.87 -5.09 -16.16
CA ASP A 30 -7.07 -3.66 -15.90
C ASP A 30 -8.12 -3.07 -16.85
N LYS A 31 -8.73 -1.94 -16.46
CA LYS A 31 -9.61 -1.19 -17.36
C LYS A 31 -8.83 -0.43 -18.46
N ALA A 32 -7.57 -0.11 -18.20
CA ALA A 32 -6.68 0.56 -19.13
C ALA A 32 -5.81 -0.45 -19.88
N PRO A 33 -5.72 -0.41 -21.21
CA PRO A 33 -4.84 -1.26 -21.98
C PRO A 33 -3.36 -0.89 -21.69
N CYS A 34 -2.56 -1.90 -21.37
CA CYS A 34 -1.11 -1.74 -21.18
C CYS A 34 -0.40 -3.10 -21.32
N SER A 35 0.93 -3.07 -21.33
CA SER A 35 1.77 -4.29 -21.48
C SER A 35 1.64 -5.30 -20.31
N THR A 36 1.01 -4.91 -19.21
CA THR A 36 0.77 -5.77 -18.05
C THR A 36 -0.72 -6.13 -17.88
N ALA A 37 -1.56 -5.91 -18.89
CA ALA A 37 -2.98 -6.25 -18.89
C ALA A 37 -3.29 -7.23 -20.02
N ASP A 38 -3.40 -8.51 -19.69
CA ASP A 38 -3.83 -9.57 -20.62
C ASP A 38 -5.34 -9.51 -20.85
N PHE A 39 -6.09 -9.07 -19.84
CA PHE A 39 -7.53 -8.82 -19.89
C PHE A 39 -7.81 -7.34 -19.69
N VAL A 40 -8.44 -6.71 -20.69
CA VAL A 40 -8.80 -5.28 -20.61
C VAL A 40 -10.31 -5.15 -20.43
N GLY A 41 -10.72 -4.53 -19.31
CA GLY A 41 -12.13 -4.28 -19.00
C GLY A 41 -12.37 -3.93 -17.53
N ASP A 42 -13.64 -3.69 -17.21
CA ASP A 42 -14.08 -3.27 -15.88
C ASP A 42 -14.07 -4.45 -14.89
N ILE A 43 -13.63 -4.21 -13.67
CA ILE A 43 -13.61 -5.21 -12.59
C ILE A 43 -15.04 -5.65 -12.16
N ARG A 44 -16.07 -4.95 -12.59
CA ARG A 44 -17.47 -5.31 -12.37
C ARG A 44 -18.03 -6.28 -13.41
N ASP A 45 -17.30 -6.50 -14.51
CA ASP A 45 -17.70 -7.45 -15.56
C ASP A 45 -17.44 -8.90 -15.13
N GLN A 46 -18.49 -9.58 -14.72
CA GLN A 46 -18.43 -10.98 -14.23
C GLN A 46 -17.91 -11.95 -15.30
N HIS A 47 -18.31 -11.78 -16.56
CA HIS A 47 -17.87 -12.68 -17.64
C HIS A 47 -16.39 -12.52 -17.92
N LEU A 48 -15.87 -11.28 -17.85
CA LEU A 48 -14.46 -11.02 -17.99
C LEU A 48 -13.67 -11.62 -16.83
N ILE A 49 -14.15 -11.45 -15.59
CA ILE A 49 -13.52 -12.03 -14.39
C ILE A 49 -13.49 -13.56 -14.50
N GLN A 50 -14.59 -14.22 -14.86
CA GLN A 50 -14.63 -15.68 -14.98
C GLN A 50 -13.62 -16.21 -16.02
N ARG A 51 -13.45 -15.49 -17.13
CA ARG A 51 -12.41 -15.81 -18.13
C ARG A 51 -10.99 -15.61 -17.57
N ALA A 52 -10.77 -14.54 -16.83
CA ALA A 52 -9.47 -14.24 -16.23
C ALA A 52 -9.10 -15.21 -15.10
N LEU A 53 -10.08 -15.83 -14.46
CA LEU A 53 -9.88 -16.77 -13.35
C LEU A 53 -9.53 -18.20 -13.79
N GLN A 54 -9.46 -18.50 -15.09
CA GLN A 54 -9.15 -19.85 -15.57
C GLN A 54 -7.74 -20.29 -15.13
N ASP A 55 -7.70 -21.40 -14.37
CA ASP A 55 -6.48 -22.01 -13.82
C ASP A 55 -5.68 -21.09 -12.85
N ILE A 56 -6.33 -20.09 -12.24
CA ILE A 56 -5.67 -19.20 -11.29
C ILE A 56 -5.55 -19.87 -9.92
N ASP A 57 -4.32 -19.87 -9.37
CA ASP A 57 -4.03 -20.33 -8.02
C ASP A 57 -4.18 -19.22 -6.97
N VAL A 58 -3.78 -17.97 -7.32
CA VAL A 58 -3.71 -16.82 -6.40
C VAL A 58 -4.27 -15.58 -7.07
N ILE A 59 -5.11 -14.84 -6.36
CA ILE A 59 -5.55 -13.50 -6.76
C ILE A 59 -4.78 -12.45 -5.96
N ILE A 60 -4.23 -11.45 -6.65
CA ILE A 60 -3.75 -10.19 -6.09
C ILE A 60 -4.67 -9.09 -6.57
N HIS A 61 -5.44 -8.50 -5.65
CA HIS A 61 -6.42 -7.48 -5.98
C HIS A 61 -5.91 -6.09 -5.63
N THR A 62 -5.53 -5.30 -6.66
CA THR A 62 -5.09 -3.90 -6.49
C THR A 62 -6.03 -2.90 -7.15
N ALA A 63 -6.95 -3.36 -8.01
CA ALA A 63 -7.92 -2.49 -8.68
C ALA A 63 -8.83 -1.79 -7.65
N ALA A 64 -8.89 -0.46 -7.69
CA ALA A 64 -9.73 0.33 -6.81
C ALA A 64 -9.84 1.79 -7.29
N LEU A 65 -10.90 2.47 -6.93
CA LEU A 65 -10.88 3.92 -6.81
C LEU A 65 -10.14 4.33 -5.53
N HIS A 66 -9.26 5.32 -5.60
CA HIS A 66 -8.40 5.72 -4.48
C HIS A 66 -8.46 7.24 -4.20
N ALA A 67 -7.71 7.74 -3.22
CA ALA A 67 -7.83 9.10 -2.72
C ALA A 67 -7.91 10.21 -3.79
N PRO A 68 -7.10 10.24 -4.87
CA PRO A 68 -7.21 11.23 -5.94
C PRO A 68 -8.55 11.22 -6.71
N HIS A 69 -9.32 10.13 -6.64
CA HIS A 69 -10.63 10.02 -7.29
C HIS A 69 -11.78 10.60 -6.46
N VAL A 70 -11.53 10.94 -5.19
CA VAL A 70 -12.56 11.56 -4.31
C VAL A 70 -12.95 12.93 -4.88
N GLY A 71 -14.26 13.13 -5.10
CA GLY A 71 -14.79 14.31 -5.76
C GLY A 71 -14.84 14.24 -7.29
N LEU A 72 -14.20 13.23 -7.91
CA LEU A 72 -14.28 12.97 -9.36
C LEU A 72 -15.28 11.86 -9.70
N HIS A 73 -15.55 10.96 -8.75
CA HIS A 73 -16.50 9.87 -8.85
C HIS A 73 -17.52 9.96 -7.73
N SER A 74 -18.70 9.38 -7.94
CA SER A 74 -19.76 9.32 -6.93
C SER A 74 -19.39 8.37 -5.78
N ASP A 75 -20.04 8.54 -4.63
CA ASP A 75 -19.88 7.60 -3.51
C ASP A 75 -20.35 6.18 -3.89
N ASP A 76 -21.34 6.08 -4.78
CA ASP A 76 -21.85 4.82 -5.32
C ASP A 76 -20.80 4.12 -6.19
N ASP A 77 -20.08 4.83 -7.07
CA ASP A 77 -18.96 4.28 -7.84
C ASP A 77 -17.86 3.73 -6.90
N PHE A 78 -17.55 4.48 -5.82
CA PHE A 78 -16.60 3.99 -4.83
C PHE A 78 -17.06 2.70 -4.16
N TYR A 79 -18.35 2.59 -3.84
CA TYR A 79 -18.91 1.41 -3.19
C TYR A 79 -18.94 0.21 -4.15
N THR A 80 -19.47 0.40 -5.35
CA THR A 80 -19.59 -0.69 -6.34
C THR A 80 -18.23 -1.22 -6.78
N ILE A 81 -17.24 -0.35 -6.98
CA ILE A 81 -15.90 -0.76 -7.44
C ILE A 81 -15.07 -1.31 -6.28
N ASN A 82 -15.04 -0.62 -5.13
CA ASN A 82 -14.11 -0.99 -4.05
C ASN A 82 -14.67 -2.07 -3.12
N VAL A 83 -15.99 -2.21 -3.01
CA VAL A 83 -16.61 -3.15 -2.07
C VAL A 83 -17.26 -4.32 -2.81
N GLU A 84 -18.26 -4.04 -3.65
CA GLU A 84 -19.04 -5.08 -4.30
C GLU A 84 -18.20 -5.89 -5.30
N ALA A 85 -17.41 -5.21 -6.15
CA ALA A 85 -16.54 -5.93 -7.09
C ALA A 85 -15.43 -6.70 -6.38
N THR A 86 -14.90 -6.22 -5.23
CA THR A 86 -13.94 -6.95 -4.40
C THR A 86 -14.57 -8.23 -3.82
N GLU A 87 -15.78 -8.11 -3.24
CA GLU A 87 -16.54 -9.25 -2.72
C GLU A 87 -16.82 -10.28 -3.82
N GLN A 88 -17.30 -9.81 -4.96
CA GLN A 88 -17.60 -10.64 -6.11
C GLN A 88 -16.39 -11.37 -6.67
N LEU A 89 -15.25 -10.67 -6.83
CA LEU A 89 -14.00 -11.27 -7.29
C LEU A 89 -13.55 -12.40 -6.36
N ALA A 90 -13.67 -12.21 -5.03
CA ALA A 90 -13.32 -13.24 -4.06
C ALA A 90 -14.25 -14.46 -4.14
N LEU A 91 -15.57 -14.26 -4.31
CA LEU A 91 -16.54 -15.35 -4.45
C LEU A 91 -16.34 -16.13 -5.75
N LEU A 92 -16.18 -15.45 -6.88
CA LEU A 92 -15.88 -16.09 -8.16
C LEU A 92 -14.52 -16.82 -8.13
N GLY A 93 -13.54 -16.27 -7.39
CA GLY A 93 -12.26 -16.95 -7.15
C GLY A 93 -12.42 -18.26 -6.39
N ILE A 94 -13.31 -18.32 -5.39
CA ILE A 94 -13.63 -19.56 -4.66
C ILE A 94 -14.25 -20.58 -5.61
N GLU A 95 -15.22 -20.18 -6.42
CA GLU A 95 -15.87 -21.05 -7.42
C GLU A 95 -14.87 -21.60 -8.44
N ALA A 96 -13.88 -20.80 -8.83
CA ALA A 96 -12.80 -21.19 -9.73
C ALA A 96 -11.67 -22.02 -9.06
N GLY A 97 -11.74 -22.26 -7.75
CA GLY A 97 -10.75 -23.06 -7.02
C GLY A 97 -9.46 -22.31 -6.62
N VAL A 98 -9.51 -20.97 -6.55
CA VAL A 98 -8.41 -20.14 -6.07
C VAL A 98 -8.06 -20.51 -4.64
N LYS A 99 -6.76 -20.62 -4.37
CA LYS A 99 -6.20 -21.11 -3.10
C LYS A 99 -5.82 -20.00 -2.13
N GLN A 100 -5.64 -18.76 -2.61
CA GLN A 100 -5.23 -17.61 -1.80
C GLN A 100 -5.69 -16.30 -2.43
N PHE A 101 -6.10 -15.34 -1.61
CA PHE A 101 -6.47 -13.99 -2.01
C PHE A 101 -5.60 -12.97 -1.26
N ILE A 102 -4.94 -12.08 -1.99
CA ILE A 102 -4.11 -11.01 -1.41
C ILE A 102 -4.73 -9.68 -1.82
N PHE A 103 -5.10 -8.86 -0.83
CA PHE A 103 -5.77 -7.60 -1.03
C PHE A 103 -4.86 -6.42 -0.72
N THR A 104 -4.66 -5.55 -1.70
CA THR A 104 -3.96 -4.28 -1.50
C THR A 104 -4.90 -3.26 -0.89
N SER A 105 -4.72 -3.01 0.39
CA SER A 105 -5.44 -1.98 1.15
C SER A 105 -4.53 -0.78 1.41
N THR A 106 -4.90 0.06 2.37
CA THR A 106 -4.22 1.34 2.60
C THR A 106 -4.21 1.72 4.08
N THR A 107 -3.13 2.33 4.55
CA THR A 107 -3.09 2.94 5.87
C THR A 107 -3.95 4.23 5.97
N ALA A 108 -4.41 4.77 4.83
CA ALA A 108 -5.30 5.93 4.83
C ALA A 108 -6.62 5.66 5.58
N LEU A 109 -7.08 4.40 5.63
CA LEU A 109 -8.30 4.00 6.34
C LEU A 109 -8.32 4.36 7.83
N TYR A 110 -7.13 4.47 8.47
CA TYR A 110 -7.06 4.88 9.88
C TYR A 110 -7.59 6.31 10.10
N GLY A 111 -7.57 7.17 9.07
CA GLY A 111 -8.20 8.49 9.09
C GLY A 111 -7.72 9.35 10.26
N SER A 112 -8.65 9.89 11.07
CA SER A 112 -8.29 10.72 12.24
C SER A 112 -7.67 9.94 13.40
N ALA A 113 -7.83 8.62 13.44
CA ALA A 113 -7.15 7.81 14.46
C ALA A 113 -5.63 7.82 14.32
N SER A 114 -5.10 8.09 13.11
CA SER A 114 -3.67 8.20 12.87
C SER A 114 -3.04 9.54 13.28
N THR A 115 -3.85 10.54 13.65
CA THR A 115 -3.39 11.89 14.00
C THR A 115 -4.03 12.37 15.31
N PRO A 116 -3.66 11.79 16.47
CA PRO A 116 -4.16 12.24 17.76
C PRO A 116 -3.71 13.67 18.07
N LEU A 117 -4.47 14.36 18.91
CA LEU A 117 -4.12 15.73 19.32
C LEU A 117 -2.86 15.73 20.19
N GLY A 118 -1.95 16.68 19.95
CA GLY A 118 -0.80 16.98 20.80
C GLY A 118 0.40 16.01 20.68
N GLN A 119 0.32 15.00 19.82
CA GLN A 119 1.42 14.07 19.56
C GLN A 119 1.30 13.44 18.16
N ALA A 120 2.39 12.91 17.64
CA ALA A 120 2.35 12.05 16.46
C ALA A 120 1.65 10.72 16.78
N GLY A 121 0.86 10.21 15.83
CA GLY A 121 0.23 8.90 15.99
C GLY A 121 1.24 7.77 15.78
N TRP A 122 1.28 6.80 16.69
CA TRP A 122 1.91 5.50 16.48
C TRP A 122 0.85 4.51 16.02
N VAL A 123 0.86 4.17 14.74
CA VAL A 123 -0.21 3.40 14.11
C VAL A 123 0.26 1.99 13.78
N ASN A 124 -0.38 1.02 14.40
CA ASN A 124 -0.28 -0.40 14.07
C ASN A 124 -1.66 -0.96 13.71
N GLU A 125 -1.76 -2.24 13.39
CA GLU A 125 -2.99 -2.91 12.97
C GLU A 125 -4.08 -3.03 14.06
N ASP A 126 -3.74 -2.74 15.32
CA ASP A 126 -4.68 -2.78 16.46
C ASP A 126 -5.46 -1.47 16.63
N ILE A 127 -5.04 -0.41 15.92
CA ILE A 127 -5.73 0.87 15.97
C ILE A 127 -7.08 0.77 15.23
N ILE A 128 -8.15 1.18 15.93
CA ILE A 128 -9.50 1.21 15.35
C ILE A 128 -9.59 2.38 14.35
N PRO A 129 -9.90 2.14 13.08
CA PRO A 129 -10.03 3.17 12.07
C PRO A 129 -11.10 4.21 12.38
N LYS A 130 -10.81 5.50 12.07
CA LYS A 130 -11.78 6.61 12.11
C LYS A 130 -11.81 7.30 10.73
N PRO A 131 -12.60 6.76 9.77
CA PRO A 131 -12.58 7.20 8.37
C PRO A 131 -13.02 8.66 8.19
N LYS A 132 -12.35 9.38 7.24
CA LYS A 132 -12.67 10.78 6.89
C LYS A 132 -13.31 10.94 5.51
N SER A 133 -13.16 9.97 4.61
CA SER A 133 -13.64 10.05 3.23
C SER A 133 -14.34 8.77 2.81
N ILE A 134 -15.06 8.82 1.67
CA ILE A 134 -15.66 7.64 1.06
C ILE A 134 -14.61 6.56 0.75
N TYR A 135 -13.42 6.95 0.28
CA TYR A 135 -12.32 6.02 0.05
C TYR A 135 -11.95 5.22 1.30
N HIS A 136 -11.81 5.90 2.46
CA HIS A 136 -11.52 5.22 3.72
C HIS A 136 -12.62 4.24 4.11
N LYS A 137 -13.90 4.69 4.00
CA LYS A 137 -15.07 3.88 4.34
C LYS A 137 -15.15 2.63 3.47
N THR A 138 -14.96 2.76 2.16
CA THR A 138 -15.05 1.63 1.23
C THR A 138 -13.90 0.64 1.40
N LYS A 139 -12.67 1.09 1.72
CA LYS A 139 -11.56 0.15 2.03
C LYS A 139 -11.81 -0.63 3.31
N ILE A 140 -12.35 0.00 4.37
CA ILE A 140 -12.77 -0.68 5.61
C ILE A 140 -13.88 -1.71 5.31
N ALA A 141 -14.89 -1.33 4.54
CA ALA A 141 -15.99 -2.22 4.18
C ALA A 141 -15.51 -3.42 3.35
N ALA A 142 -14.60 -3.21 2.40
CA ALA A 142 -14.00 -4.29 1.62
C ALA A 142 -13.20 -5.26 2.50
N GLU A 143 -12.38 -4.76 3.44
CA GLU A 143 -11.66 -5.61 4.40
C GLU A 143 -12.64 -6.45 5.25
N ALA A 144 -13.74 -5.86 5.73
CA ALA A 144 -14.75 -6.56 6.52
C ALA A 144 -15.47 -7.66 5.71
N LYS A 145 -15.79 -7.40 4.42
CA LYS A 145 -16.35 -8.40 3.52
C LYS A 145 -15.39 -9.57 3.29
N LEU A 146 -14.13 -9.26 3.04
CA LEU A 146 -13.09 -10.28 2.85
C LEU A 146 -12.85 -11.12 4.11
N GLU A 147 -12.90 -10.51 5.30
CA GLU A 147 -12.81 -11.22 6.57
C GLU A 147 -13.96 -12.23 6.74
N ALA A 148 -15.20 -11.80 6.48
CA ALA A 148 -16.38 -12.68 6.50
C ALA A 148 -16.26 -13.83 5.50
N ILE A 149 -15.79 -13.58 4.27
CA ILE A 149 -15.53 -14.59 3.25
C ILE A 149 -14.47 -15.59 3.71
N SER A 150 -13.34 -15.09 4.27
CA SER A 150 -12.28 -15.95 4.77
C SER A 150 -12.77 -16.91 5.86
N VAL A 151 -13.57 -16.41 6.80
CA VAL A 151 -14.15 -17.22 7.88
C VAL A 151 -15.13 -18.27 7.32
N LYS A 152 -16.06 -17.84 6.44
CA LYS A 152 -17.13 -18.69 5.91
C LYS A 152 -16.61 -19.77 4.97
N HIS A 153 -15.72 -19.41 4.04
CA HIS A 153 -15.28 -20.29 2.96
C HIS A 153 -13.89 -20.89 3.19
N LYS A 154 -13.22 -20.54 4.30
CA LYS A 154 -11.85 -21.00 4.63
C LYS A 154 -10.82 -20.60 3.58
N LEU A 155 -11.08 -19.56 2.79
CA LEU A 155 -10.13 -19.01 1.85
C LEU A 155 -9.05 -18.22 2.65
N PRO A 156 -7.76 -18.53 2.50
CA PRO A 156 -6.68 -17.73 3.05
C PRO A 156 -6.68 -16.33 2.42
N ILE A 157 -6.84 -15.29 3.22
CA ILE A 157 -6.84 -13.90 2.77
C ILE A 157 -5.78 -13.10 3.53
N THR A 158 -4.90 -12.44 2.79
CA THR A 158 -3.90 -11.53 3.34
C THR A 158 -4.18 -10.11 2.86
N VAL A 159 -4.38 -9.19 3.80
CA VAL A 159 -4.58 -7.76 3.54
C VAL A 159 -3.28 -7.02 3.79
N LEU A 160 -2.79 -6.30 2.78
CA LEU A 160 -1.60 -5.46 2.84
C LEU A 160 -2.01 -3.99 2.83
N GLN A 161 -2.03 -3.37 4.01
CA GLN A 161 -2.36 -1.95 4.21
C GLN A 161 -1.12 -1.10 3.91
N MET A 162 -0.91 -0.78 2.63
CA MET A 162 0.24 -0.02 2.21
C MET A 162 0.16 1.45 2.64
N SER A 163 1.28 2.00 3.04
CA SER A 163 1.43 3.43 3.33
C SER A 163 1.59 4.24 2.04
N ARG A 164 1.87 5.54 2.16
CA ARG A 164 1.93 6.46 1.02
C ARG A 164 2.99 6.03 0.00
N CYS A 165 2.55 5.85 -1.25
CA CYS A 165 3.37 5.31 -2.35
C CYS A 165 3.15 6.10 -3.65
N PHE A 166 3.16 7.42 -3.59
CA PHE A 166 3.03 8.30 -4.75
C PHE A 166 4.37 8.99 -5.06
N PRO A 167 4.62 9.37 -6.33
CA PRO A 167 5.68 10.33 -6.65
C PRO A 167 5.38 11.67 -5.97
N GLU A 168 6.34 12.16 -5.23
CA GLU A 168 6.27 13.43 -4.51
C GLU A 168 7.62 14.14 -4.60
N PRO A 169 7.73 15.42 -4.20
CA PRO A 169 9.02 16.08 -4.05
C PRO A 169 9.98 15.25 -3.21
N ALA A 170 11.23 15.19 -3.64
CA ALA A 170 12.23 14.28 -3.08
C ALA A 170 12.43 14.45 -1.57
N ASP A 171 12.42 15.70 -1.06
CA ASP A 171 12.48 16.01 0.36
C ASP A 171 11.32 15.36 1.15
N THR A 172 10.11 15.50 0.65
CA THR A 172 8.90 14.91 1.22
C THR A 172 8.96 13.37 1.18
N MET A 173 9.35 12.78 0.04
CA MET A 173 9.48 11.33 -0.07
C MET A 173 10.55 10.77 0.87
N ALA A 174 11.73 11.42 0.97
CA ALA A 174 12.81 11.00 1.85
C ALA A 174 12.37 10.98 3.32
N LEU A 175 11.66 12.03 3.77
CA LEU A 175 11.08 12.08 5.11
C LEU A 175 10.05 10.97 5.33
N PHE A 176 9.18 10.74 4.34
CA PHE A 176 8.10 9.74 4.49
C PHE A 176 8.62 8.32 4.56
N ARG A 177 9.76 7.98 3.93
CA ARG A 177 10.38 6.64 4.06
C ARG A 177 10.65 6.24 5.50
N ASN A 178 10.81 7.20 6.39
CA ASN A 178 11.12 6.95 7.80
C ASN A 178 9.87 6.96 8.71
N SER A 179 8.69 7.33 8.17
CA SER A 179 7.49 7.49 9.01
C SER A 179 6.21 6.92 8.41
N ARG A 180 5.89 7.22 7.15
CA ARG A 180 4.58 6.93 6.55
C ARG A 180 4.61 6.68 5.04
N GLY A 181 5.76 6.45 4.48
CA GLY A 181 5.94 6.20 3.04
C GLY A 181 6.53 4.83 2.76
N ILE A 182 6.32 4.35 1.54
CA ILE A 182 6.82 3.07 1.05
C ILE A 182 7.18 3.17 -0.42
N ASP A 183 8.12 2.38 -0.87
CA ASP A 183 8.45 2.22 -2.29
C ASP A 183 7.56 1.18 -2.94
N ALA A 184 7.17 1.39 -4.22
CA ALA A 184 6.36 0.44 -4.95
C ALA A 184 7.04 -0.94 -5.10
N ARG A 185 8.37 -0.96 -5.19
CA ARG A 185 9.16 -2.21 -5.24
C ARG A 185 9.09 -2.99 -3.93
N ASP A 186 9.06 -2.29 -2.79
CA ASP A 186 8.90 -2.91 -1.47
C ASP A 186 7.47 -3.40 -1.25
N VAL A 187 6.46 -2.66 -1.76
CA VAL A 187 5.07 -3.14 -1.79
C VAL A 187 4.97 -4.41 -2.62
N ALA A 188 5.59 -4.46 -3.81
CA ALA A 188 5.61 -5.66 -4.64
C ALA A 188 6.28 -6.84 -3.93
N ASN A 189 7.38 -6.59 -3.20
CA ASN A 189 8.02 -7.62 -2.40
C ASN A 189 7.15 -8.13 -1.24
N ALA A 190 6.32 -7.26 -0.63
CA ALA A 190 5.36 -7.69 0.40
C ALA A 190 4.31 -8.65 -0.17
N HIS A 191 3.85 -8.43 -1.41
CA HIS A 191 2.94 -9.35 -2.09
C HIS A 191 3.61 -10.70 -2.39
N LEU A 192 4.88 -10.68 -2.82
CA LEU A 192 5.66 -11.92 -2.99
C LEU A 192 5.78 -12.69 -1.68
N CYS A 193 6.17 -12.02 -0.59
CA CYS A 193 6.26 -12.65 0.73
C CYS A 193 4.89 -13.24 1.19
N ALA A 194 3.78 -12.54 0.91
CA ALA A 194 2.45 -13.05 1.23
C ALA A 194 2.09 -14.32 0.44
N ILE A 195 2.47 -14.38 -0.86
CA ILE A 195 2.31 -15.59 -1.68
C ILE A 195 3.10 -16.77 -1.09
N GLU A 196 4.36 -16.55 -0.75
CA GLU A 196 5.28 -17.59 -0.29
C GLU A 196 4.96 -18.08 1.11
N LYS A 197 4.54 -17.17 2.00
CA LYS A 197 4.24 -17.49 3.41
C LYS A 197 2.97 -18.30 3.59
N LYS A 198 1.98 -18.16 2.72
CA LYS A 198 0.72 -18.93 2.71
C LYS A 198 0.01 -18.99 4.06
N LEU A 199 -0.14 -17.84 4.72
CA LEU A 199 -0.81 -17.76 6.01
C LEU A 199 -2.27 -18.19 5.89
N SER A 200 -2.75 -19.02 6.81
CA SER A 200 -4.14 -19.45 6.88
C SER A 200 -5.04 -18.36 7.47
N GLY A 201 -6.34 -18.43 7.17
CA GLY A 201 -7.35 -17.50 7.69
C GLY A 201 -7.19 -16.09 7.15
N PHE A 202 -7.68 -15.11 7.91
CA PHE A 202 -7.62 -13.70 7.58
C PHE A 202 -6.48 -13.01 8.33
N ASN A 203 -5.59 -12.36 7.59
CA ASN A 203 -4.43 -11.67 8.15
C ASN A 203 -4.34 -10.24 7.62
N ARG A 204 -3.91 -9.30 8.45
CA ARG A 204 -3.79 -7.88 8.12
C ARG A 204 -2.41 -7.36 8.53
N PHE A 205 -1.74 -6.64 7.60
CA PHE A 205 -0.39 -6.11 7.80
C PHE A 205 -0.25 -4.70 7.27
N ILE A 206 0.33 -3.82 8.09
CA ILE A 206 0.80 -2.51 7.63
C ILE A 206 2.11 -2.69 6.86
N ILE A 207 2.14 -2.16 5.65
CA ILE A 207 3.30 -2.15 4.76
C ILE A 207 3.80 -0.72 4.63
N SER A 208 4.84 -0.39 5.40
CA SER A 208 5.48 0.93 5.46
C SER A 208 6.99 0.79 5.58
N GLY A 209 7.74 1.84 5.28
CA GLY A 209 9.19 1.87 5.49
C GLY A 209 9.55 1.55 6.95
N VAL A 210 10.76 1.04 7.17
CA VAL A 210 11.25 0.84 8.54
C VAL A 210 11.46 2.19 9.20
N THR A 211 10.79 2.38 10.34
CA THR A 211 10.95 3.60 11.12
C THR A 211 12.07 3.47 12.16
N PRO A 212 12.94 4.47 12.31
CA PRO A 212 13.93 4.53 13.38
C PRO A 212 13.34 5.06 14.69
N TYR A 213 12.07 5.49 14.64
CA TYR A 213 11.37 6.05 15.78
C TYR A 213 10.72 4.96 16.64
N SER A 214 10.34 5.35 17.85
CA SER A 214 9.59 4.55 18.82
C SER A 214 8.38 5.31 19.34
N LYS A 215 7.50 4.62 20.07
CA LYS A 215 6.34 5.27 20.72
C LYS A 215 6.72 6.44 21.63
N LYS A 216 7.93 6.40 22.22
CA LYS A 216 8.46 7.49 23.11
C LYS A 216 8.75 8.76 22.31
N ASP A 217 9.02 8.63 21.02
CA ASP A 217 9.35 9.77 20.17
C ASP A 217 8.11 10.52 19.65
N CYS A 218 6.87 9.97 19.86
CA CYS A 218 5.65 10.55 19.30
C CYS A 218 5.39 12.00 19.72
N GLN A 219 5.61 12.35 20.97
CA GLN A 219 5.43 13.72 21.44
C GLN A 219 6.55 14.66 20.92
N PRO A 220 7.85 14.30 21.01
CA PRO A 220 8.92 15.08 20.37
C PRO A 220 8.74 15.24 18.86
N LEU A 221 8.36 14.19 18.12
CA LEU A 221 8.09 14.26 16.66
C LEU A 221 6.99 15.27 16.31
N TYR A 222 5.99 15.43 17.15
CA TYR A 222 4.94 16.41 16.92
C TYR A 222 5.38 17.85 17.20
N LYS A 223 6.28 18.07 18.19
CA LYS A 223 6.66 19.42 18.66
C LYS A 223 7.98 19.96 18.08
N GLN A 224 8.92 19.09 17.75
CA GLN A 224 10.29 19.41 17.37
C GLN A 224 10.91 18.28 16.53
N ALA A 225 10.23 17.92 15.42
CA ALA A 225 10.63 16.80 14.57
C ALA A 225 12.06 16.96 14.01
N ASP A 226 12.47 18.17 13.69
CA ASP A 226 13.82 18.50 13.23
C ASP A 226 14.89 17.97 14.19
N LYS A 227 14.74 18.20 15.51
CA LYS A 227 15.70 17.71 16.51
C LYS A 227 15.71 16.19 16.62
N VAL A 228 14.53 15.56 16.56
CA VAL A 228 14.42 14.10 16.60
C VAL A 228 15.04 13.47 15.36
N ILE A 229 14.85 14.07 14.18
CA ILE A 229 15.46 13.60 12.93
C ILE A 229 16.98 13.71 13.00
N ILE A 230 17.53 14.84 13.46
CA ILE A 230 18.98 15.02 13.64
C ILE A 230 19.56 13.96 14.59
N GLU A 231 18.87 13.65 15.67
CA GLU A 231 19.30 12.63 16.64
C GLU A 231 19.22 11.20 16.09
N LYS A 232 18.10 10.85 15.46
CA LYS A 232 17.82 9.46 15.07
C LYS A 232 18.31 9.08 13.67
N ILE A 233 18.40 10.06 12.79
CA ILE A 233 18.76 9.86 11.37
C ILE A 233 19.72 10.97 10.92
N PRO A 234 20.92 11.09 11.54
CA PRO A 234 21.86 12.16 11.20
C PRO A 234 22.19 12.19 9.71
N ALA A 235 22.31 11.04 9.05
CA ALA A 235 22.59 10.98 7.61
C ALA A 235 21.48 11.63 6.75
N LEU A 236 20.20 11.55 7.15
CA LEU A 236 19.12 12.27 6.48
C LEU A 236 19.26 13.79 6.72
N ALA A 237 19.57 14.20 7.93
CA ALA A 237 19.75 15.61 8.27
C ALA A 237 20.91 16.23 7.48
N ASP A 238 22.03 15.53 7.37
CA ASP A 238 23.18 15.95 6.57
C ASP A 238 22.83 16.06 5.09
N ALA A 239 22.14 15.06 4.51
CA ALA A 239 21.70 15.08 3.13
C ALA A 239 20.73 16.24 2.82
N PHE A 240 19.87 16.61 3.76
CA PHE A 240 18.98 17.77 3.66
C PHE A 240 19.78 19.07 3.67
N LYS A 241 20.74 19.20 4.61
CA LYS A 241 21.61 20.36 4.72
C LYS A 241 22.44 20.58 3.45
N GLU A 242 23.05 19.52 2.90
CA GLU A 242 23.84 19.57 1.66
C GLU A 242 23.01 20.03 0.45
N ARG A 243 21.73 19.68 0.40
CA ARG A 243 20.80 20.07 -0.67
C ARG A 243 20.07 21.40 -0.40
N GLY A 244 20.32 22.03 0.74
CA GLY A 244 19.63 23.25 1.14
C GLY A 244 18.15 23.06 1.48
N TRP A 245 17.74 21.84 1.86
CA TRP A 245 16.36 21.50 2.25
C TRP A 245 16.14 21.71 3.74
N LEU A 246 14.90 22.06 4.10
CA LEU A 246 14.53 22.26 5.50
C LEU A 246 13.92 20.99 6.08
N LEU A 247 14.36 20.64 7.29
CA LEU A 247 13.69 19.61 8.08
C LEU A 247 12.34 20.12 8.59
N PRO A 248 11.31 19.25 8.66
CA PRO A 248 10.02 19.66 9.20
C PRO A 248 10.11 19.87 10.71
N THR A 249 9.38 20.84 11.23
CA THR A 249 9.26 21.07 12.67
C THR A 249 8.28 20.13 13.36
N SER A 250 7.43 19.46 12.59
CA SER A 250 6.42 18.52 13.10
C SER A 250 6.21 17.34 12.15
N LEU A 251 6.08 16.12 12.72
CA LEU A 251 5.55 14.94 12.06
C LEU A 251 4.26 14.49 12.77
N ASP A 252 3.26 14.12 12.00
CA ASP A 252 1.92 13.84 12.51
C ASP A 252 1.68 12.35 12.86
N ARG A 253 2.44 11.43 12.27
CA ARG A 253 2.26 9.98 12.45
C ARG A 253 3.48 9.16 12.04
N VAL A 254 3.51 7.95 12.60
CA VAL A 254 4.44 6.88 12.23
C VAL A 254 3.63 5.59 12.06
N TYR A 255 3.86 4.86 10.96
CA TYR A 255 3.29 3.54 10.74
C TYR A 255 4.28 2.46 11.17
N ASP A 256 3.81 1.55 12.02
CA ASP A 256 4.58 0.44 12.54
C ASP A 256 4.36 -0.82 11.68
N SER A 257 5.38 -1.23 10.92
CA SER A 257 5.34 -2.43 10.07
C SER A 257 5.93 -3.69 10.76
N THR A 258 6.15 -3.66 12.05
CA THR A 258 6.79 -4.76 12.80
C THR A 258 6.08 -6.09 12.62
N ARG A 259 4.72 -6.10 12.60
CA ARG A 259 3.93 -7.32 12.38
C ARG A 259 4.23 -7.96 11.03
N ALA A 260 4.31 -7.17 9.96
CA ALA A 260 4.68 -7.67 8.63
C ALA A 260 6.10 -8.24 8.61
N GLN A 261 7.06 -7.58 9.26
CA GLN A 261 8.43 -8.07 9.34
C GLN A 261 8.52 -9.42 10.06
N GLN A 262 7.84 -9.58 11.18
CA GLN A 262 7.88 -10.79 12.00
C GLN A 262 7.11 -11.95 11.37
N GLN A 263 5.92 -11.70 10.83
CA GLN A 263 5.01 -12.77 10.39
C GLN A 263 5.13 -13.11 8.90
N LEU A 264 5.39 -12.11 8.03
CA LEU A 264 5.65 -12.37 6.61
C LEU A 264 7.13 -12.60 6.31
N GLY A 265 8.04 -12.22 7.21
CA GLY A 265 9.48 -12.17 6.92
C GLY A 265 9.83 -11.09 5.89
N TRP A 266 8.95 -10.09 5.73
CA TRP A 266 9.13 -9.00 4.79
C TRP A 266 9.92 -7.85 5.41
N HIS A 267 10.88 -7.31 4.66
CA HIS A 267 11.65 -6.12 5.06
C HIS A 267 11.75 -5.16 3.88
N PRO A 268 11.39 -3.86 4.04
CA PRO A 268 11.60 -2.88 2.99
C PRO A 268 13.10 -2.62 2.80
N LYS A 269 13.49 -2.37 1.53
CA LYS A 269 14.89 -2.18 1.13
C LYS A 269 15.16 -0.77 0.60
N HIS A 270 14.11 -0.02 0.28
CA HIS A 270 14.22 1.29 -0.37
C HIS A 270 13.91 2.40 0.63
N ASP A 271 14.96 2.85 1.31
CA ASP A 271 14.95 3.93 2.31
C ASP A 271 15.04 5.32 1.66
N PHE A 272 15.36 6.35 2.45
CA PHE A 272 15.54 7.71 1.97
C PHE A 272 16.73 7.85 1.00
N ASN A 273 17.82 7.06 1.15
CA ASN A 273 18.94 7.09 0.22
C ASN A 273 18.51 6.66 -1.18
N SER A 274 17.59 5.68 -1.26
CA SER A 274 16.99 5.28 -2.55
C SER A 274 16.21 6.41 -3.21
N VAL A 275 15.57 7.30 -2.42
CA VAL A 275 14.88 8.48 -2.96
C VAL A 275 15.88 9.49 -3.50
N LEU A 276 16.96 9.74 -2.76
CA LEU A 276 18.00 10.66 -3.21
C LEU A 276 18.69 10.19 -4.49
N ALA A 277 19.03 8.90 -4.56
CA ALA A 277 19.59 8.30 -5.76
C ALA A 277 18.63 8.41 -6.95
N MET A 278 17.33 8.13 -6.77
CA MET A 278 16.34 8.29 -7.84
C MET A 278 16.19 9.75 -8.30
N LEU A 279 16.38 10.72 -7.41
CA LEU A 279 16.40 12.14 -7.80
C LEU A 279 17.64 12.48 -8.62
N ASP A 280 18.81 12.04 -8.16
CA ASP A 280 20.10 12.29 -8.81
C ASP A 280 20.16 11.60 -10.19
N ASP A 281 19.47 10.45 -10.36
CA ASP A 281 19.30 9.71 -11.63
C ASP A 281 18.12 10.25 -12.49
N GLU A 282 17.49 11.36 -12.14
CA GLU A 282 16.33 11.96 -12.84
C GLU A 282 15.16 10.99 -13.07
N SER A 283 14.94 10.07 -12.13
CA SER A 283 13.87 9.08 -12.22
C SER A 283 12.48 9.71 -12.16
N ALA A 284 11.56 9.29 -13.04
CA ALA A 284 10.15 9.70 -13.03
C ALA A 284 9.39 9.29 -11.75
N GLU A 285 10.00 8.48 -10.87
CA GLU A 285 9.43 8.03 -9.61
C GLU A 285 9.52 9.07 -8.48
N VAL A 286 10.30 10.14 -8.69
CA VAL A 286 10.56 11.20 -7.71
C VAL A 286 10.42 12.57 -8.39
N LEU A 287 9.69 13.48 -7.77
CA LEU A 287 9.60 14.85 -8.27
C LEU A 287 10.74 15.71 -7.73
N PRO A 288 11.26 16.65 -8.53
CA PRO A 288 12.25 17.61 -8.04
C PRO A 288 11.63 18.50 -6.94
N VAL A 289 12.47 18.93 -6.01
CA VAL A 289 12.06 19.90 -4.98
C VAL A 289 12.00 21.28 -5.62
N LEU A 290 10.82 21.90 -5.59
CA LEU A 290 10.66 23.26 -6.09
C LEU A 290 11.42 24.22 -5.19
N LYS A 291 12.33 25.02 -5.76
CA LYS A 291 12.96 26.11 -5.03
C LYS A 291 11.85 27.10 -4.64
N SER A 292 11.70 27.35 -3.33
CA SER A 292 10.89 28.48 -2.87
C SER A 292 11.50 29.76 -3.43
N ASN A 293 10.74 30.45 -4.29
CA ASN A 293 11.09 31.79 -4.77
C ASN A 293 11.12 32.79 -3.62
#